data_594f2267c4f68b53014106fafa5727d5
#
_entry.id   594f2267c4f68b53014106fafa5727d5
#
_cell.length_a   1.000
_cell.length_b   1.000
_cell.length_c   1.000
_cell.angle_alpha   90.00
_cell.angle_beta   90.00
_cell.angle_gamma   90.00
#
_symmetry.space_group_name_H-M   'P 1'
#
loop_
_entity.id
_entity.type
_entity.pdbx_description
1 polymer ?
#
loop_
_entity_poly.entity_id
_entity_poly.type
_entity_poly.pdbx_seq_one_letter_code
_entity_poly.pdbx_strand_id
1 'polypeptide(L)'
;DGTHYPFIGAVGMIRSGYGKYANMTLEQQNAEIARLGEQTTDWFDELFQNSVSNSHYLSLSGGSEKNSYYVSLGYSKNNGLVKKTDYERYNVSAKLDMKPNKRVKLGISADMAIQESTSPSLNVDPFKYAYFANPYERIYNEDGSYAADNTYYSITHANGAYDKLLPDGGYNIFREINETSNETKNMSASLIANLSVNILDNLSFEGLASYGYVTNASDNINGKTTYAAWQDRPFEGSASSISKRTYGSITQTNAYNTNYNLRGQLHYFNTFGRDHYISALLGSEIRGQYSKSIYEKRYGYDPISGNSSIPIYPESM
;
A
#
# COMPACT_ATOMS: atom_id res chain seq x y z
N ASP A 1 -14.06 38.53 1.52
CA ASP A 1 -13.67 37.35 2.23
C ASP A 1 -12.30 36.91 1.68
N GLY A 2 -11.18 37.23 2.33
CA GLY A 2 -9.81 37.06 1.85
C GLY A 2 -9.33 35.59 1.62
N THR A 3 -10.25 34.69 1.43
CA THR A 3 -10.01 33.26 1.18
C THR A 3 -9.89 32.90 -0.30
N HIS A 4 -10.14 33.85 -1.20
CA HIS A 4 -9.99 33.59 -2.63
C HIS A 4 -8.58 33.93 -3.06
N TYR A 5 -7.92 32.98 -3.69
CA TYR A 5 -6.57 33.16 -4.24
C TYR A 5 -6.63 34.15 -5.39
N PRO A 6 -6.15 35.39 -5.23
CA PRO A 6 -6.17 36.38 -6.31
C PRO A 6 -5.10 36.10 -7.35
N PHE A 7 -4.26 35.05 -7.15
CA PHE A 7 -3.09 34.84 -8.00
C PHE A 7 -3.09 33.42 -8.56
N ILE A 8 -2.70 33.35 -9.79
CA ILE A 8 -2.45 32.09 -10.48
C ILE A 8 -0.92 31.99 -10.65
N GLY A 9 -0.29 31.15 -9.81
CA GLY A 9 1.14 30.88 -9.85
C GLY A 9 2.04 32.06 -9.41
N ALA A 10 3.35 31.87 -9.52
CA ALA A 10 4.36 32.82 -9.04
C ALA A 10 4.30 34.18 -9.74
N VAL A 11 3.98 34.22 -11.03
CA VAL A 11 3.85 35.50 -11.78
C VAL A 11 2.78 36.40 -11.17
N GLY A 12 1.61 35.81 -10.82
CA GLY A 12 0.54 36.53 -10.12
C GLY A 12 0.97 37.03 -8.76
N MET A 13 1.70 36.22 -7.99
CA MET A 13 2.24 36.62 -6.69
C MET A 13 3.26 37.76 -6.80
N ILE A 14 4.16 37.70 -7.78
CA ILE A 14 5.15 38.76 -8.05
C ILE A 14 4.44 40.05 -8.43
N ARG A 15 3.49 40.01 -9.37
CA ARG A 15 2.78 41.18 -9.87
C ARG A 15 1.90 41.85 -8.81
N SER A 16 1.36 41.10 -7.90
CA SER A 16 0.55 41.60 -6.78
C SER A 16 1.39 42.07 -5.59
N GLY A 17 2.70 41.87 -5.63
CA GLY A 17 3.56 42.22 -4.52
C GLY A 17 3.30 41.41 -3.26
N TYR A 18 3.01 40.13 -3.41
CA TYR A 18 2.61 39.28 -2.30
C TYR A 18 3.81 38.62 -1.58
N GLY A 19 3.76 38.56 -0.24
CA GLY A 19 4.79 37.95 0.59
C GLY A 19 6.16 38.53 0.37
N LYS A 20 7.15 37.75 -0.01
CA LYS A 20 8.53 38.19 -0.28
C LYS A 20 8.67 39.22 -1.42
N TYR A 21 7.64 39.37 -2.24
CA TYR A 21 7.64 40.29 -3.39
C TYR A 21 7.01 41.66 -3.07
N ALA A 22 6.59 41.92 -1.82
CA ALA A 22 5.83 43.11 -1.42
C ALA A 22 6.53 44.43 -1.72
N ASN A 23 7.86 44.48 -1.71
CA ASN A 23 8.65 45.70 -1.88
C ASN A 23 9.42 45.74 -3.21
N MET A 24 9.10 44.85 -4.15
CA MET A 24 9.78 44.81 -5.45
C MET A 24 9.31 45.95 -6.35
N THR A 25 10.24 46.65 -6.96
CA THR A 25 9.95 47.57 -8.07
C THR A 25 9.49 46.79 -9.29
N LEU A 26 8.85 47.48 -10.25
CA LEU A 26 8.44 46.87 -11.50
C LEU A 26 9.61 46.21 -12.25
N GLU A 27 10.78 46.85 -12.22
CA GLU A 27 12.01 46.33 -12.82
C GLU A 27 12.46 45.04 -12.15
N GLN A 28 12.46 44.99 -10.81
CA GLN A 28 12.79 43.81 -10.03
C GLN A 28 11.77 42.66 -10.26
N GLN A 29 10.46 43.00 -10.36
CA GLN A 29 9.44 42.05 -10.72
C GLN A 29 9.66 41.44 -12.11
N ASN A 30 10.00 42.29 -13.10
CA ASN A 30 10.29 41.83 -14.46
C ASN A 30 11.54 40.94 -14.49
N ALA A 31 12.60 41.29 -13.77
CA ALA A 31 13.81 40.49 -13.67
C ALA A 31 13.52 39.11 -13.03
N GLU A 32 12.73 39.10 -11.95
CA GLU A 32 12.36 37.85 -11.29
C GLU A 32 11.49 36.94 -12.17
N ILE A 33 10.52 37.51 -12.92
CA ILE A 33 9.71 36.76 -13.88
C ILE A 33 10.60 36.20 -15.00
N ALA A 34 11.53 36.98 -15.52
CA ALA A 34 12.50 36.51 -16.52
C ALA A 34 13.33 35.33 -15.98
N ARG A 35 13.86 35.47 -14.76
CA ARG A 35 14.63 34.42 -14.08
C ARG A 35 13.82 33.14 -13.92
N LEU A 36 12.54 33.23 -13.56
CA LEU A 36 11.65 32.04 -13.49
C LEU A 36 11.43 31.42 -14.86
N GLY A 37 11.37 32.24 -15.91
CA GLY A 37 11.21 31.75 -17.30
C GLY A 37 12.40 30.97 -17.85
N GLU A 38 13.58 31.11 -17.23
CA GLU A 38 14.79 30.34 -17.58
C GLU A 38 14.77 28.91 -17.01
N GLN A 39 13.82 28.62 -16.13
CA GLN A 39 13.71 27.32 -15.46
C GLN A 39 12.58 26.50 -16.09
N THR A 40 12.89 25.27 -16.43
CA THR A 40 11.89 24.32 -16.92
C THR A 40 12.13 22.96 -16.29
N THR A 41 11.25 22.59 -15.36
CA THR A 41 11.25 21.27 -14.72
C THR A 41 10.17 20.42 -15.35
N ASP A 42 10.55 19.32 -15.96
CA ASP A 42 9.60 18.30 -16.39
C ASP A 42 9.29 17.38 -15.20
N TRP A 43 8.19 17.67 -14.52
CA TRP A 43 7.79 16.94 -13.32
C TRP A 43 7.45 15.47 -13.59
N PHE A 44 7.03 15.13 -14.82
CA PHE A 44 6.81 13.73 -15.15
C PHE A 44 8.14 12.97 -15.28
N ASP A 45 9.14 13.53 -15.91
CA ASP A 45 10.46 12.92 -16.02
C ASP A 45 11.15 12.81 -14.65
N GLU A 46 10.96 13.83 -13.81
CA GLU A 46 11.55 13.87 -12.47
C GLU A 46 10.90 12.89 -11.48
N LEU A 47 9.60 12.67 -11.53
CA LEU A 47 8.87 11.87 -10.55
C LEU A 47 8.59 10.44 -11.02
N PHE A 48 8.62 10.21 -12.31
CA PHE A 48 8.31 8.91 -12.88
C PHE A 48 9.54 8.22 -13.49
N GLN A 49 9.41 6.97 -13.77
CA GLN A 49 10.45 6.12 -14.36
C GLN A 49 9.82 5.04 -15.22
N ASN A 50 10.63 4.41 -16.07
CA ASN A 50 10.19 3.22 -16.77
C ASN A 50 9.95 2.08 -15.77
N SER A 51 8.77 1.50 -15.80
CA SER A 51 8.45 0.32 -15.01
C SER A 51 9.07 -0.91 -15.66
N VAL A 52 9.83 -1.66 -14.87
CA VAL A 52 10.45 -2.92 -15.30
C VAL A 52 9.89 -4.05 -14.47
N SER A 53 9.34 -5.06 -15.13
CA SER A 53 8.81 -6.26 -14.49
C SER A 53 9.63 -7.48 -14.86
N ASN A 54 10.06 -8.25 -13.85
CA ASN A 54 10.75 -9.51 -14.00
C ASN A 54 9.96 -10.61 -13.30
N SER A 55 9.78 -11.75 -13.98
CA SER A 55 9.10 -12.91 -13.37
C SER A 55 9.86 -14.19 -13.73
N HIS A 56 10.07 -15.02 -12.72
CA HIS A 56 10.75 -16.29 -12.83
C HIS A 56 9.87 -17.40 -12.25
N TYR A 57 9.73 -18.48 -12.98
CA TYR A 57 8.95 -19.64 -12.56
C TYR A 57 9.77 -20.91 -12.77
N LEU A 58 9.76 -21.75 -11.75
CA LEU A 58 10.31 -23.08 -11.80
C LEU A 58 9.23 -24.07 -11.36
N SER A 59 9.02 -25.13 -12.14
CA SER A 59 8.11 -26.17 -11.76
C SER A 59 8.68 -27.56 -12.02
N LEU A 60 8.28 -28.49 -11.15
CA LEU A 60 8.61 -29.89 -11.26
C LEU A 60 7.33 -30.69 -11.12
N SER A 61 7.09 -31.61 -12.04
CA SER A 61 5.98 -32.54 -11.96
C SER A 61 6.43 -33.94 -12.34
N GLY A 62 5.77 -34.91 -11.78
CA GLY A 62 6.05 -36.31 -12.08
C GLY A 62 4.99 -37.21 -11.48
N GLY A 63 5.13 -38.49 -11.73
CA GLY A 63 4.20 -39.43 -11.16
C GLY A 63 4.20 -40.80 -11.80
N SER A 64 3.25 -41.62 -11.36
CA SER A 64 2.95 -42.96 -11.84
C SER A 64 1.45 -43.10 -11.99
N GLU A 65 0.96 -44.25 -12.36
CA GLU A 65 -0.47 -44.53 -12.39
C GLU A 65 -1.18 -44.36 -11.03
N LYS A 66 -0.41 -44.47 -9.93
CA LYS A 66 -0.94 -44.38 -8.56
C LYS A 66 -0.72 -43.05 -7.88
N ASN A 67 0.30 -42.29 -8.28
CA ASN A 67 0.67 -41.06 -7.64
C ASN A 67 1.09 -40.03 -8.67
N SER A 68 0.70 -38.78 -8.48
CA SER A 68 1.24 -37.65 -9.23
C SER A 68 1.55 -36.50 -8.28
N TYR A 69 2.61 -35.77 -8.59
CA TYR A 69 2.98 -34.60 -7.83
C TYR A 69 3.29 -33.42 -8.76
N TYR A 70 3.07 -32.26 -8.25
CA TYR A 70 3.45 -30.99 -8.86
C TYR A 70 3.96 -30.07 -7.77
N VAL A 71 5.10 -29.42 -8.02
CA VAL A 71 5.65 -28.35 -7.16
C VAL A 71 6.06 -27.20 -8.06
N SER A 72 5.76 -25.99 -7.67
CA SER A 72 6.20 -24.79 -8.34
C SER A 72 6.69 -23.72 -7.39
N LEU A 73 7.68 -22.96 -7.83
CA LEU A 73 8.22 -21.78 -7.20
C LEU A 73 8.09 -20.62 -8.17
N GLY A 74 7.64 -19.49 -7.70
CA GLY A 74 7.55 -18.27 -8.50
C GLY A 74 8.13 -17.08 -7.74
N TYR A 75 8.81 -16.23 -8.46
CA TYR A 75 9.29 -14.93 -8.01
C TYR A 75 8.92 -13.88 -9.03
N SER A 76 8.40 -12.76 -8.58
CA SER A 76 8.11 -11.60 -9.42
C SER A 76 8.59 -10.33 -8.71
N LYS A 77 9.24 -9.47 -9.46
CA LYS A 77 9.63 -8.13 -9.03
C LYS A 77 9.17 -7.11 -10.06
N ASN A 78 8.61 -6.01 -9.60
CA ASN A 78 8.18 -4.89 -10.43
C ASN A 78 8.59 -3.58 -9.76
N ASN A 79 9.35 -2.76 -10.46
CA ASN A 79 9.56 -1.37 -10.08
C ASN A 79 8.41 -0.56 -10.67
N GLY A 80 7.69 0.18 -9.83
CA GLY A 80 6.54 0.98 -10.26
C GLY A 80 6.93 2.15 -11.15
N LEU A 81 5.92 2.78 -11.74
CA LEU A 81 6.09 3.99 -12.56
C LEU A 81 6.56 5.18 -11.73
N VAL A 82 6.07 5.34 -10.52
CA VAL A 82 6.53 6.37 -9.58
C VAL A 82 7.85 5.92 -8.97
N LYS A 83 8.84 6.80 -8.92
CA LYS A 83 10.12 6.55 -8.22
C LYS A 83 9.85 6.14 -6.77
N LYS A 84 10.65 5.21 -6.22
CA LYS A 84 10.48 4.60 -4.89
C LYS A 84 9.19 3.76 -4.72
N THR A 85 8.65 3.25 -5.79
CA THR A 85 7.59 2.27 -5.73
C THR A 85 8.12 0.91 -6.19
N ASP A 86 8.06 -0.07 -5.30
CA ASP A 86 8.54 -1.42 -5.52
C ASP A 86 7.49 -2.45 -5.12
N TYR A 87 7.49 -3.57 -5.82
CA TYR A 87 6.64 -4.71 -5.56
C TYR A 87 7.42 -6.00 -5.77
N GLU A 88 7.38 -6.88 -4.78
CA GLU A 88 7.97 -8.21 -4.86
C GLU A 88 6.95 -9.27 -4.42
N ARG A 89 6.97 -10.41 -5.11
CA ARG A 89 6.10 -11.54 -4.77
C ARG A 89 6.85 -12.86 -4.91
N TYR A 90 6.71 -13.67 -3.90
CA TYR A 90 7.15 -15.05 -3.84
C TYR A 90 5.93 -15.96 -3.73
N ASN A 91 5.87 -17.02 -4.49
CA ASN A 91 4.81 -18.01 -4.40
C ASN A 91 5.36 -19.43 -4.49
N VAL A 92 4.77 -20.30 -3.72
CA VAL A 92 5.05 -21.73 -3.69
C VAL A 92 3.73 -22.47 -3.80
N SER A 93 3.66 -23.44 -4.69
CA SER A 93 2.52 -24.36 -4.80
C SER A 93 3.01 -25.78 -4.82
N ALA A 94 2.32 -26.64 -4.07
CA ALA A 94 2.58 -28.07 -4.07
C ALA A 94 1.25 -28.82 -4.18
N LYS A 95 1.21 -29.83 -5.02
CA LYS A 95 0.06 -30.71 -5.18
C LYS A 95 0.50 -32.17 -5.24
N LEU A 96 -0.21 -33.01 -4.51
CA LEU A 96 -0.01 -34.44 -4.47
C LEU A 96 -1.35 -35.14 -4.65
N ASP A 97 -1.48 -35.96 -5.68
CA ASP A 97 -2.62 -36.83 -5.90
C ASP A 97 -2.17 -38.28 -5.77
N MET A 98 -2.89 -39.06 -4.98
CA MET A 98 -2.59 -40.45 -4.68
C MET A 98 -3.81 -41.34 -4.93
N LYS A 99 -3.60 -42.51 -5.49
CA LYS A 99 -4.57 -43.58 -5.69
C LYS A 99 -4.02 -44.85 -5.06
N PRO A 100 -4.06 -45.00 -3.71
CA PRO A 100 -3.50 -46.17 -3.02
C PRO A 100 -4.09 -47.50 -3.52
N ASN A 101 -5.35 -47.46 -3.95
CA ASN A 101 -6.03 -48.58 -4.59
C ASN A 101 -7.15 -48.07 -5.53
N LYS A 102 -7.87 -48.98 -6.18
CA LYS A 102 -8.93 -48.62 -7.15
C LYS A 102 -10.12 -47.88 -6.52
N ARG A 103 -10.30 -47.96 -5.20
CA ARG A 103 -11.45 -47.40 -4.48
C ARG A 103 -11.14 -46.08 -3.76
N VAL A 104 -9.86 -45.72 -3.54
CA VAL A 104 -9.47 -44.58 -2.75
C VAL A 104 -8.62 -43.62 -3.60
N LYS A 105 -9.01 -42.34 -3.59
CA LYS A 105 -8.25 -41.23 -4.13
C LYS A 105 -8.06 -40.20 -3.02
N LEU A 106 -6.84 -39.72 -2.86
CA LEU A 106 -6.46 -38.65 -1.93
C LEU A 106 -5.73 -37.58 -2.71
N GLY A 107 -6.17 -36.32 -2.58
CA GLY A 107 -5.50 -35.14 -3.11
C GLY A 107 -5.14 -34.21 -1.97
N ILE A 108 -3.92 -33.71 -1.99
CA ILE A 108 -3.46 -32.67 -1.06
C ILE A 108 -2.85 -31.55 -1.90
N SER A 109 -3.26 -30.31 -1.64
CA SER A 109 -2.64 -29.11 -2.20
C SER A 109 -2.30 -28.11 -1.12
N ALA A 110 -1.14 -27.49 -1.24
CA ALA A 110 -0.67 -26.43 -0.39
C ALA A 110 -0.16 -25.28 -1.26
N ASP A 111 -0.65 -24.09 -1.00
CA ASP A 111 -0.25 -22.87 -1.68
C ASP A 111 0.19 -21.85 -0.65
N MET A 112 1.27 -21.13 -0.94
CA MET A 112 1.77 -20.03 -0.14
C MET A 112 2.20 -18.89 -1.04
N ALA A 113 1.85 -17.65 -0.68
CA ALA A 113 2.38 -16.46 -1.32
C ALA A 113 2.77 -15.43 -0.27
N ILE A 114 3.88 -14.75 -0.51
CA ILE A 114 4.34 -13.57 0.23
C ILE A 114 4.47 -12.46 -0.79
N GLN A 115 3.89 -11.31 -0.48
CA GLN A 115 3.92 -10.12 -1.31
C GLN A 115 4.37 -8.95 -0.45
N GLU A 116 5.37 -8.24 -0.91
CA GLU A 116 5.89 -7.03 -0.29
C GLU A 116 5.78 -5.88 -1.29
N SER A 117 5.35 -4.71 -0.81
CA SER A 117 5.30 -3.50 -1.62
C SER A 117 5.70 -2.29 -0.80
N THR A 118 6.41 -1.38 -1.44
CA THR A 118 6.82 -0.10 -0.89
C THR A 118 6.38 1.01 -1.83
N SER A 119 5.86 2.08 -1.29
CA SER A 119 5.49 3.30 -2.01
C SER A 119 5.67 4.51 -1.10
N PRO A 120 5.64 5.75 -1.60
CA PRO A 120 5.44 6.92 -0.77
C PRO A 120 4.19 6.80 0.10
N SER A 121 4.12 7.55 1.19
CA SER A 121 2.94 7.59 2.05
C SER A 121 1.65 7.81 1.23
N LEU A 122 0.55 7.24 1.71
CA LEU A 122 -0.79 7.42 1.12
C LEU A 122 -1.24 8.88 1.05
N ASN A 123 -0.58 9.78 1.80
CA ASN A 123 -0.85 11.22 1.77
C ASN A 123 -0.05 11.97 0.68
N VAL A 124 0.80 11.27 -0.07
CA VAL A 124 1.65 11.85 -1.12
C VAL A 124 1.15 11.37 -2.48
N ASP A 125 0.77 12.31 -3.34
CA ASP A 125 0.27 12.02 -4.68
C ASP A 125 1.18 12.62 -5.75
N PRO A 126 2.20 11.88 -6.22
CA PRO A 126 3.15 12.36 -7.22
C PRO A 126 2.51 12.63 -8.58
N PHE A 127 1.45 11.88 -8.94
CA PHE A 127 0.76 12.09 -10.21
C PHE A 127 0.00 13.42 -10.23
N LYS A 128 -0.76 13.68 -9.18
CA LYS A 128 -1.46 14.96 -9.03
C LYS A 128 -0.47 16.12 -9.02
N TYR A 129 0.65 15.96 -8.30
CA TYR A 129 1.68 16.99 -8.27
C TYR A 129 2.27 17.25 -9.65
N ALA A 130 2.72 16.22 -10.38
CA ALA A 130 3.29 16.37 -11.72
C ALA A 130 2.35 17.06 -12.70
N TYR A 131 1.03 16.84 -12.56
CA TYR A 131 0.02 17.42 -13.43
C TYR A 131 -0.24 18.92 -13.16
N PHE A 132 -0.13 19.35 -11.88
CA PHE A 132 -0.51 20.69 -11.46
C PHE A 132 0.68 21.59 -11.11
N ALA A 133 1.87 21.03 -10.89
CA ALA A 133 3.05 21.80 -10.52
C ALA A 133 3.53 22.70 -11.67
N ASN A 134 4.02 23.87 -11.30
CA ASN A 134 4.53 24.80 -12.29
C ASN A 134 5.94 24.38 -12.76
N PRO A 135 6.26 24.52 -14.04
CA PRO A 135 7.57 24.12 -14.56
C PRO A 135 8.74 24.97 -14.05
N TYR A 136 8.49 26.15 -13.52
CA TYR A 136 9.51 27.03 -12.97
C TYR A 136 9.85 26.74 -11.50
N GLU A 137 9.17 25.83 -10.85
CA GLU A 137 9.53 25.41 -9.48
C GLU A 137 10.77 24.50 -9.51
N ARG A 138 11.56 24.58 -8.43
CA ARG A 138 12.82 23.83 -8.29
C ARG A 138 12.67 22.70 -7.30
N ILE A 139 13.42 21.63 -7.51
CA ILE A 139 13.54 20.53 -6.56
C ILE A 139 14.44 20.92 -5.39
N TYR A 140 15.57 21.57 -5.68
CA TYR A 140 16.58 21.93 -4.71
C TYR A 140 16.95 23.41 -4.81
N ASN A 141 17.32 23.99 -3.70
CA ASN A 141 18.00 25.27 -3.60
C ASN A 141 19.47 25.14 -4.02
N GLU A 142 20.17 26.27 -4.16
CA GLU A 142 21.59 26.29 -4.55
C GLU A 142 22.52 25.64 -3.52
N ASP A 143 22.10 25.59 -2.25
CA ASP A 143 22.81 24.93 -1.15
C ASP A 143 22.50 23.41 -1.05
N GLY A 144 21.67 22.86 -1.95
CA GLY A 144 21.29 21.46 -1.98
C GLY A 144 20.13 21.10 -1.04
N SER A 145 19.58 22.04 -0.29
CA SER A 145 18.36 21.82 0.50
C SER A 145 17.14 21.75 -0.40
N TYR A 146 16.06 21.15 0.08
CA TYR A 146 14.80 21.10 -0.66
C TYR A 146 14.21 22.50 -0.85
N ALA A 147 13.88 22.83 -2.10
CA ALA A 147 13.22 24.08 -2.43
C ALA A 147 11.73 24.01 -2.08
N ALA A 148 11.22 25.05 -1.42
CA ALA A 148 9.80 25.13 -1.10
C ALA A 148 8.98 25.50 -2.34
N ASP A 149 7.99 24.66 -2.68
CA ASP A 149 6.97 25.00 -3.68
C ASP A 149 5.87 25.85 -3.03
N ASN A 150 5.98 27.17 -3.24
CA ASN A 150 5.04 28.13 -2.68
C ASN A 150 3.75 28.27 -3.50
N THR A 151 3.63 27.59 -4.63
CA THR A 151 2.49 27.70 -5.54
C THR A 151 1.54 26.50 -5.47
N TYR A 152 2.00 25.36 -4.97
CA TYR A 152 1.17 24.18 -4.76
C TYR A 152 0.20 24.33 -3.58
N TYR A 153 0.56 25.17 -2.62
CA TYR A 153 -0.26 25.45 -1.46
C TYR A 153 -1.14 26.65 -1.59
N SER A 154 -2.20 26.56 -0.81
CA SER A 154 -3.05 27.70 -0.57
C SER A 154 -2.27 28.81 0.14
N ILE A 155 -2.41 30.02 -0.35
CA ILE A 155 -1.85 31.25 0.18
C ILE A 155 -2.13 31.44 1.69
N THR A 156 -3.22 30.91 2.19
CA THR A 156 -3.55 30.90 3.62
C THR A 156 -2.47 30.20 4.45
N HIS A 157 -1.77 29.26 3.85
CA HIS A 157 -0.63 28.58 4.49
C HIS A 157 0.68 29.37 4.36
N ALA A 158 0.80 30.18 3.31
CA ALA A 158 2.00 31.00 3.09
C ALA A 158 2.01 32.29 3.90
N ASN A 159 0.89 32.75 4.42
CA ASN A 159 0.71 34.09 4.96
C ASN A 159 0.63 34.23 6.46
N GLY A 160 0.96 33.28 7.21
CA GLY A 160 0.70 33.52 8.58
C GLY A 160 1.37 32.58 9.56
N ALA A 161 0.71 32.36 10.66
CA ALA A 161 1.13 31.50 11.75
C ALA A 161 1.54 30.07 11.28
N TYR A 162 1.07 29.65 10.12
CA TYR A 162 1.33 28.30 9.58
C TYR A 162 2.68 28.16 8.87
N ASP A 163 3.19 29.22 8.25
CA ASP A 163 4.48 29.19 7.53
C ASP A 163 5.66 28.87 8.47
N LYS A 164 5.56 29.35 9.72
CA LYS A 164 6.56 29.10 10.77
C LYS A 164 6.47 27.69 11.37
N LEU A 165 5.37 26.98 11.11
CA LEU A 165 5.11 25.65 11.63
C LEU A 165 5.42 24.55 10.61
N LEU A 166 5.49 24.89 9.32
CA LEU A 166 5.90 23.97 8.29
C LEU A 166 7.36 23.57 8.48
N PRO A 167 7.71 22.29 8.39
CA PRO A 167 9.08 21.86 8.37
C PRO A 167 9.80 22.54 7.19
N ASP A 168 10.96 23.11 7.44
CA ASP A 168 11.86 23.71 6.42
C ASP A 168 11.18 24.66 5.41
N GLY A 169 10.17 25.39 5.88
CA GLY A 169 9.58 26.50 5.14
C GLY A 169 8.62 26.16 4.01
N GLY A 170 8.18 24.92 3.84
CA GLY A 170 7.18 24.65 2.83
C GLY A 170 7.13 23.22 2.30
N TYR A 171 6.36 23.03 1.24
CA TYR A 171 6.20 21.73 0.57
C TYR A 171 7.35 21.47 -0.42
N ASN A 172 7.75 20.23 -0.50
CA ASN A 172 8.58 19.74 -1.58
C ASN A 172 8.26 18.27 -1.87
N ILE A 173 7.83 17.98 -3.09
CA ILE A 173 7.40 16.63 -3.47
C ILE A 173 8.52 15.59 -3.33
N PHE A 174 9.77 15.95 -3.58
CA PHE A 174 10.91 15.03 -3.43
C PHE A 174 11.19 14.71 -1.97
N ARG A 175 11.06 15.69 -1.07
CA ARG A 175 11.11 15.43 0.36
C ARG A 175 9.97 14.51 0.79
N GLU A 176 8.75 14.78 0.33
CA GLU A 176 7.60 13.92 0.63
C GLU A 176 7.82 12.47 0.18
N ILE A 177 8.30 12.28 -1.05
CA ILE A 177 8.62 10.93 -1.58
C ILE A 177 9.78 10.30 -0.82
N ASN A 178 10.79 11.09 -0.43
CA ASN A 178 12.03 10.57 0.16
C ASN A 178 11.90 10.23 1.64
N GLU A 179 11.09 10.98 2.36
CA GLU A 179 10.99 10.91 3.82
C GLU A 179 9.65 10.32 4.30
N THR A 180 8.83 9.79 3.37
CA THR A 180 7.64 9.02 3.69
C THR A 180 7.73 7.63 3.10
N SER A 181 7.04 6.68 3.70
CA SER A 181 6.86 5.34 3.13
C SER A 181 5.50 4.74 3.51
N ASN A 182 5.00 3.90 2.63
CA ASN A 182 3.93 2.96 2.92
C ASN A 182 4.42 1.57 2.52
N GLU A 183 4.74 0.77 3.52
CA GLU A 183 5.24 -0.58 3.38
C GLU A 183 4.12 -1.57 3.68
N THR A 184 3.87 -2.48 2.77
CA THR A 184 2.82 -3.49 2.94
C THR A 184 3.39 -4.87 2.73
N LYS A 185 3.09 -5.78 3.67
CA LYS A 185 3.44 -7.19 3.58
C LYS A 185 2.20 -8.05 3.72
N ASN A 186 1.88 -8.77 2.66
CA ASN A 186 0.79 -9.71 2.62
C ASN A 186 1.34 -11.14 2.58
N MET A 187 0.83 -12.01 3.40
CA MET A 187 1.12 -13.43 3.34
C MET A 187 -0.20 -14.20 3.27
N SER A 188 -0.27 -15.16 2.37
CA SER A 188 -1.36 -16.11 2.30
C SER A 188 -0.82 -17.53 2.29
N ALA A 189 -1.49 -18.41 3.02
CA ALA A 189 -1.22 -19.86 2.99
C ALA A 189 -2.54 -20.61 2.97
N SER A 190 -2.63 -21.65 2.17
CA SER A 190 -3.77 -22.54 2.13
C SER A 190 -3.35 -23.99 2.05
N LEU A 191 -4.10 -24.84 2.72
CA LEU A 191 -3.98 -26.29 2.67
C LEU A 191 -5.35 -26.89 2.36
N ILE A 192 -5.42 -27.73 1.35
CA ILE A 192 -6.65 -28.41 0.95
C ILE A 192 -6.36 -29.90 0.85
N ALA A 193 -7.19 -30.71 1.51
CA ALA A 193 -7.18 -32.15 1.40
C ALA A 193 -8.54 -32.64 0.86
N ASN A 194 -8.50 -33.46 -0.16
CA ASN A 194 -9.66 -34.09 -0.79
C ASN A 194 -9.52 -35.60 -0.65
N LEU A 195 -10.59 -36.25 -0.21
CA LEU A 195 -10.69 -37.70 -0.12
C LEU A 195 -11.88 -38.16 -0.93
N SER A 196 -11.69 -39.15 -1.79
CA SER A 196 -12.79 -39.86 -2.49
C SER A 196 -12.65 -41.35 -2.27
N VAL A 197 -13.71 -41.98 -1.77
CA VAL A 197 -13.76 -43.41 -1.45
C VAL A 197 -14.99 -44.04 -2.12
N ASN A 198 -14.77 -44.97 -3.03
CA ASN A 198 -15.82 -45.82 -3.53
C ASN A 198 -16.07 -46.95 -2.51
N ILE A 199 -17.08 -46.79 -1.65
CA ILE A 199 -17.43 -47.75 -0.59
C ILE A 199 -17.98 -49.02 -1.24
N LEU A 200 -18.90 -48.83 -2.17
CA LEU A 200 -19.51 -49.87 -3.03
C LEU A 200 -19.44 -49.36 -4.49
N ASP A 201 -19.79 -50.19 -5.44
CA ASP A 201 -19.82 -49.79 -6.85
C ASP A 201 -20.87 -48.70 -7.13
N ASN A 202 -21.89 -48.60 -6.29
CA ASN A 202 -22.97 -47.61 -6.36
C ASN A 202 -23.03 -46.66 -5.18
N LEU A 203 -22.02 -46.64 -4.30
CA LEU A 203 -21.95 -45.77 -3.14
C LEU A 203 -20.53 -45.19 -3.00
N SER A 204 -20.41 -43.90 -3.05
CA SER A 204 -19.14 -43.19 -2.83
C SER A 204 -19.28 -42.19 -1.71
N PHE A 205 -18.15 -41.95 -1.05
CA PHE A 205 -17.96 -40.86 -0.11
C PHE A 205 -16.95 -39.87 -0.66
N GLU A 206 -17.24 -38.59 -0.56
CA GLU A 206 -16.31 -37.49 -0.84
C GLU A 206 -16.14 -36.60 0.40
N GLY A 207 -14.90 -36.38 0.77
CA GLY A 207 -14.52 -35.51 1.87
C GLY A 207 -13.63 -34.37 1.37
N LEU A 208 -13.80 -33.18 1.93
CA LEU A 208 -12.93 -32.02 1.75
C LEU A 208 -12.63 -31.43 3.11
N ALA A 209 -11.35 -31.18 3.36
CA ALA A 209 -10.87 -30.36 4.45
C ALA A 209 -9.99 -29.24 3.89
N SER A 210 -10.26 -28.01 4.28
CA SER A 210 -9.41 -26.90 3.93
C SER A 210 -9.14 -25.97 5.11
N TYR A 211 -7.95 -25.41 5.12
CA TYR A 211 -7.53 -24.37 6.06
C TYR A 211 -6.80 -23.26 5.31
N GLY A 212 -7.20 -22.03 5.55
CA GLY A 212 -6.58 -20.84 4.97
C GLY A 212 -6.15 -19.87 6.06
N TYR A 213 -5.00 -19.25 5.84
CA TYR A 213 -4.43 -18.20 6.69
C TYR A 213 -3.95 -17.05 5.83
N VAL A 214 -4.40 -15.84 6.15
CA VAL A 214 -3.99 -14.61 5.45
C VAL A 214 -3.58 -13.58 6.49
N THR A 215 -2.41 -12.95 6.29
CA THR A 215 -2.01 -11.77 7.05
C THR A 215 -1.82 -10.58 6.13
N ASN A 216 -2.14 -9.42 6.65
CA ASN A 216 -1.84 -8.13 6.04
C ASN A 216 -1.19 -7.25 7.11
N ALA A 217 0.05 -6.83 6.87
CA ALA A 217 0.74 -5.86 7.70
C ALA A 217 1.03 -4.63 6.82
N SER A 218 0.72 -3.45 7.33
CA SER A 218 0.99 -2.18 6.64
C SER A 218 1.52 -1.15 7.63
N ASP A 219 2.65 -0.54 7.27
CA ASP A 219 3.30 0.55 8.00
C ASP A 219 3.31 1.79 7.11
N ASN A 220 2.52 2.81 7.46
CA ASN A 220 2.54 4.10 6.78
C ASN A 220 3.29 5.11 7.64
N ILE A 221 4.42 5.59 7.13
CA ILE A 221 5.36 6.45 7.85
C ILE A 221 5.39 7.82 7.19
N ASN A 222 5.24 8.87 8.00
CA ASN A 222 5.43 10.26 7.62
C ASN A 222 6.61 10.82 8.42
N GLY A 223 7.72 11.14 7.75
CA GLY A 223 8.91 11.72 8.37
C GLY A 223 8.65 13.10 8.96
N LYS A 224 9.42 13.47 10.00
CA LYS A 224 9.21 14.70 10.79
C LYS A 224 9.25 16.00 9.99
N THR A 225 9.99 16.01 8.90
CA THR A 225 10.22 17.20 8.05
C THR A 225 9.21 17.31 6.92
N THR A 226 8.32 16.32 6.77
CA THR A 226 7.35 16.26 5.69
C THR A 226 6.10 17.09 5.98
N TYR A 227 5.45 17.52 4.91
CA TYR A 227 4.14 18.13 5.00
C TYR A 227 3.06 17.11 5.39
N ALA A 228 3.21 15.86 4.94
CA ALA A 228 2.33 14.79 5.36
C ALA A 228 2.30 14.65 6.90
N ALA A 229 3.46 14.73 7.55
CA ALA A 229 3.54 14.73 9.01
C ALA A 229 2.94 16.00 9.65
N TRP A 230 3.13 17.14 9.00
CA TRP A 230 2.53 18.39 9.46
C TRP A 230 0.99 18.37 9.37
N GLN A 231 0.43 17.87 8.29
CA GLN A 231 -1.02 17.72 8.15
C GLN A 231 -1.60 16.75 9.19
N ASP A 232 -0.86 15.69 9.48
CA ASP A 232 -1.27 14.58 10.33
C ASP A 232 -0.96 14.80 11.81
N ARG A 233 -0.37 15.93 12.17
CA ARG A 233 0.03 16.22 13.56
C ARG A 233 -1.18 16.24 14.49
N PRO A 234 -1.02 15.77 15.74
CA PRO A 234 -2.06 15.90 16.73
C PRO A 234 -2.23 17.39 17.13
N PHE A 235 -3.43 17.75 17.46
CA PHE A 235 -3.69 19.07 18.01
C PHE A 235 -3.07 19.19 19.42
N GLU A 236 -2.17 20.15 19.63
CA GLU A 236 -1.50 20.39 20.91
C GLU A 236 -1.77 21.81 21.42
N GLY A 237 -3.02 22.12 21.73
CA GLY A 237 -3.38 23.45 22.26
C GLY A 237 -3.46 24.56 21.21
N SER A 238 -3.20 25.81 21.61
CA SER A 238 -3.21 26.95 20.69
C SER A 238 -2.08 26.85 19.66
N ALA A 239 -2.25 27.50 18.50
CA ALA A 239 -1.26 27.51 17.42
C ALA A 239 0.16 27.96 17.88
N SER A 240 0.24 28.74 18.97
CA SER A 240 1.50 29.17 19.57
C SER A 240 2.21 28.09 20.40
N SER A 241 1.55 27.03 20.78
CA SER A 241 2.08 25.95 21.63
C SER A 241 2.31 24.61 20.91
N ILE A 242 2.10 24.57 19.60
CA ILE A 242 2.35 23.34 18.82
C ILE A 242 3.84 22.99 18.88
N SER A 243 4.15 21.84 19.42
CA SER A 243 5.50 21.34 19.54
C SER A 243 5.90 20.55 18.30
N LYS A 244 6.99 20.96 17.64
CA LYS A 244 7.58 20.19 16.51
C LYS A 244 8.03 18.77 16.90
N ARG A 245 8.13 18.46 18.20
CA ARG A 245 8.49 17.12 18.68
C ARG A 245 7.46 16.03 18.33
N THR A 246 6.21 16.43 18.06
CA THR A 246 5.14 15.49 17.65
C THR A 246 5.02 15.36 16.15
N TYR A 247 5.84 16.05 15.38
CA TYR A 247 5.93 15.86 13.94
C TYR A 247 6.54 14.48 13.63
N GLY A 248 6.07 13.89 12.56
CA GLY A 248 6.34 12.52 12.22
C GLY A 248 5.28 11.58 12.81
N SER A 249 4.85 10.64 12.02
CA SER A 249 3.89 9.63 12.44
C SER A 249 4.17 8.28 11.83
N ILE A 250 3.78 7.24 12.53
CA ILE A 250 3.65 5.90 11.96
C ILE A 250 2.23 5.41 12.23
N THR A 251 1.59 4.91 11.18
CA THR A 251 0.32 4.22 11.27
C THR A 251 0.54 2.76 10.90
N GLN A 252 0.29 1.86 11.85
CA GLN A 252 0.48 0.43 11.68
C GLN A 252 -0.86 -0.27 11.66
N THR A 253 -1.05 -1.13 10.66
CA THR A 253 -2.22 -2.00 10.57
C THR A 253 -1.73 -3.43 10.47
N ASN A 254 -2.16 -4.28 11.41
CA ASN A 254 -1.88 -5.71 11.38
C ASN A 254 -3.19 -6.47 11.40
N ALA A 255 -3.51 -7.12 10.32
CA ALA A 255 -4.72 -7.91 10.17
C ALA A 255 -4.38 -9.37 9.87
N TYR A 256 -5.15 -10.27 10.42
CA TYR A 256 -5.09 -11.68 10.04
C TYR A 256 -6.48 -12.27 9.92
N ASN A 257 -6.61 -13.19 9.01
CA ASN A 257 -7.82 -13.94 8.75
C ASN A 257 -7.47 -15.42 8.69
N THR A 258 -8.26 -16.23 9.36
CA THR A 258 -8.23 -17.69 9.22
C THR A 258 -9.57 -18.18 8.77
N ASN A 259 -9.58 -19.18 7.91
CA ASN A 259 -10.79 -19.84 7.49
C ASN A 259 -10.58 -21.36 7.44
N TYR A 260 -11.62 -22.09 7.71
CA TYR A 260 -11.63 -23.54 7.55
C TYR A 260 -12.93 -24.01 6.95
N ASN A 261 -12.85 -25.10 6.23
CA ASN A 261 -14.00 -25.78 5.68
C ASN A 261 -13.81 -27.30 5.80
N LEU A 262 -14.82 -27.98 6.35
CA LEU A 262 -14.94 -29.42 6.40
C LEU A 262 -16.24 -29.80 5.74
N ARG A 263 -16.18 -30.59 4.68
CA ARG A 263 -17.34 -31.09 3.94
C ARG A 263 -17.24 -32.59 3.76
N GLY A 264 -18.34 -33.29 4.01
CA GLY A 264 -18.47 -34.70 3.73
C GLY A 264 -19.80 -34.96 3.00
N GLN A 265 -19.75 -35.78 1.97
CA GLN A 265 -20.95 -36.16 1.21
C GLN A 265 -20.90 -37.59 0.76
N LEU A 266 -22.07 -38.23 0.82
CA LEU A 266 -22.33 -39.55 0.30
C LEU A 266 -23.13 -39.45 -0.98
N HIS A 267 -22.70 -40.17 -1.97
CA HIS A 267 -23.34 -40.31 -3.27
C HIS A 267 -23.78 -41.71 -3.47
N TYR A 268 -25.08 -41.93 -3.65
CA TYR A 268 -25.65 -43.20 -3.96
C TYR A 268 -26.34 -43.17 -5.33
N PHE A 269 -26.12 -44.17 -6.16
CA PHE A 269 -26.85 -44.34 -7.41
C PHE A 269 -27.14 -45.80 -7.64
N ASN A 270 -28.33 -46.09 -8.16
CA ASN A 270 -28.70 -47.46 -8.51
C ASN A 270 -29.77 -47.46 -9.60
N THR A 271 -29.77 -48.52 -10.38
CA THR A 271 -30.81 -48.80 -11.38
C THR A 271 -31.59 -50.00 -10.93
N PHE A 272 -32.88 -49.80 -10.69
CA PHE A 272 -33.82 -50.85 -10.29
C PHE A 272 -34.64 -51.30 -11.51
N GLY A 273 -34.58 -52.57 -11.81
CA GLY A 273 -35.21 -53.06 -13.04
C GLY A 273 -34.51 -52.56 -14.28
N ARG A 274 -35.29 -52.26 -15.34
CA ARG A 274 -34.75 -51.75 -16.60
C ARG A 274 -34.90 -50.24 -16.76
N ASP A 275 -35.82 -49.62 -16.01
CA ASP A 275 -36.31 -48.27 -16.33
C ASP A 275 -36.26 -47.30 -15.14
N HIS A 276 -35.83 -47.73 -13.94
CA HIS A 276 -35.83 -46.88 -12.76
C HIS A 276 -34.41 -46.58 -12.27
N TYR A 277 -33.93 -45.35 -12.52
CA TYR A 277 -32.66 -44.86 -12.02
C TYR A 277 -32.90 -43.94 -10.81
N ILE A 278 -32.20 -44.22 -9.71
CA ILE A 278 -32.20 -43.38 -8.51
C ILE A 278 -30.77 -42.85 -8.29
N SER A 279 -30.67 -41.56 -8.09
CA SER A 279 -29.45 -40.88 -7.63
C SER A 279 -29.80 -40.07 -6.39
N ALA A 280 -29.05 -40.25 -5.31
CA ALA A 280 -29.23 -39.55 -4.06
C ALA A 280 -27.90 -39.01 -3.54
N LEU A 281 -27.93 -37.82 -2.98
CA LEU A 281 -26.80 -37.16 -2.33
C LEU A 281 -27.19 -36.75 -0.93
N LEU A 282 -26.34 -37.12 0.05
CA LEU A 282 -26.44 -36.67 1.43
C LEU A 282 -25.12 -36.02 1.81
N GLY A 283 -25.16 -34.76 2.21
CA GLY A 283 -23.93 -34.03 2.56
C GLY A 283 -24.08 -33.13 3.80
N SER A 284 -22.98 -32.87 4.43
CA SER A 284 -22.85 -31.88 5.51
C SER A 284 -21.59 -31.07 5.33
N GLU A 285 -21.66 -29.79 5.67
CA GLU A 285 -20.54 -28.86 5.59
C GLU A 285 -20.51 -28.00 6.84
N ILE A 286 -19.30 -27.83 7.37
CA ILE A 286 -18.99 -26.92 8.46
C ILE A 286 -17.91 -25.98 7.97
N ARG A 287 -18.17 -24.69 8.03
CA ARG A 287 -17.19 -23.65 7.70
C ARG A 287 -17.13 -22.61 8.82
N GLY A 288 -15.96 -22.07 9.02
CA GLY A 288 -15.74 -20.96 9.93
C GLY A 288 -14.70 -20.00 9.43
N GLN A 289 -14.82 -18.77 9.89
CA GLN A 289 -13.88 -17.70 9.61
C GLN A 289 -13.63 -16.90 10.88
N TYR A 290 -12.38 -16.54 11.11
CA TYR A 290 -12.00 -15.63 12.17
C TYR A 290 -11.12 -14.54 11.59
N SER A 291 -11.46 -13.27 11.88
CA SER A 291 -10.69 -12.10 11.45
C SER A 291 -10.39 -11.22 12.64
N LYS A 292 -9.18 -10.70 12.70
CA LYS A 292 -8.77 -9.69 13.67
C LYS A 292 -7.90 -8.66 12.97
N SER A 293 -8.16 -7.38 13.26
CA SER A 293 -7.32 -6.26 12.83
C SER A 293 -6.93 -5.43 14.04
N ILE A 294 -5.67 -5.03 14.09
CA ILE A 294 -5.10 -4.13 15.07
C ILE A 294 -4.61 -2.92 14.31
N TYR A 295 -5.07 -1.76 14.71
CA TYR A 295 -4.66 -0.47 14.19
C TYR A 295 -3.99 0.31 15.30
N GLU A 296 -2.83 0.87 15.02
CA GLU A 296 -2.09 1.73 15.94
C GLU A 296 -1.55 2.94 15.20
N LYS A 297 -1.67 4.11 15.79
CA LYS A 297 -1.05 5.33 15.30
C LYS A 297 -0.22 5.97 16.40
N ARG A 298 1.04 6.27 16.07
CA ARG A 298 1.99 6.93 16.97
C ARG A 298 2.52 8.20 16.34
N TYR A 299 2.63 9.23 17.13
CA TYR A 299 3.14 10.55 16.73
C TYR A 299 4.56 10.80 17.22
N GLY A 300 5.22 11.80 16.65
CA GLY A 300 6.63 12.10 16.95
C GLY A 300 7.56 10.94 16.59
N TYR A 301 7.14 10.12 15.64
CA TYR A 301 7.90 8.97 15.20
C TYR A 301 9.15 9.38 14.45
N ASP A 302 10.26 8.77 14.82
CA ASP A 302 11.54 8.91 14.17
C ASP A 302 11.92 7.56 13.52
N PRO A 303 11.93 7.46 12.20
CA PRO A 303 12.22 6.20 11.53
C PRO A 303 13.66 5.71 11.73
N ILE A 304 14.59 6.59 12.13
CA ILE A 304 15.98 6.20 12.40
C ILE A 304 16.12 5.50 13.74
N SER A 305 15.49 6.06 14.78
CA SER A 305 15.55 5.51 16.14
C SER A 305 14.40 4.56 16.48
N GLY A 306 13.31 4.57 15.70
CA GLY A 306 12.09 3.83 16.01
C GLY A 306 11.28 4.40 17.19
N ASN A 307 11.72 5.51 17.78
CA ASN A 307 11.07 6.14 18.92
C ASN A 307 9.87 6.99 18.51
N SER A 308 8.92 7.13 19.42
CA SER A 308 7.75 7.99 19.26
C SER A 308 7.60 8.90 20.48
N SER A 309 6.98 10.06 20.29
CA SER A 309 6.61 10.98 21.37
C SER A 309 5.13 10.82 21.69
N ILE A 310 4.78 10.92 22.96
CA ILE A 310 3.38 10.97 23.39
C ILE A 310 2.86 12.40 23.18
N PRO A 311 1.76 12.60 22.44
CA PRO A 311 1.13 13.90 22.32
C PRO A 311 0.63 14.39 23.68
N ILE A 312 0.78 15.68 23.94
CA ILE A 312 0.21 16.32 25.12
C ILE A 312 -1.04 17.05 24.66
N TYR A 313 -2.20 16.58 25.10
CA TYR A 313 -3.49 17.23 24.85
C TYR A 313 -3.80 18.22 25.97
N PRO A 314 -4.46 19.35 25.67
CA PRO A 314 -5.00 20.24 26.70
C PRO A 314 -6.03 19.51 27.58
N GLU A 315 -6.05 19.81 28.88
CA GLU A 315 -7.05 19.23 29.82
C GLU A 315 -8.52 19.54 29.43
N SER A 316 -8.74 20.54 28.57
CA SER A 316 -10.05 20.95 28.08
C SER A 316 -10.57 20.13 26.89
N MET A 317 -9.86 19.13 26.45
CA MET A 317 -10.27 18.13 25.43
C MET A 317 -10.63 16.81 26.11
#